data_56fd9696bab34c46dc66ad7a7658211e
#
_entry.id   56fd9696bab34c46dc66ad7a7658211e
#
_cell.length_a   1.000
_cell.length_b   1.000
_cell.length_c   1.000
_cell.angle_alpha   90.00
_cell.angle_beta   90.00
_cell.angle_gamma   90.00
#
_symmetry.space_group_name_H-M   'P 1'
#
loop_
_entity.id
_entity.type
_entity.pdbx_description
1 polymer ?
#
loop_
_entity_poly.entity_id
_entity_poly.type
_entity_poly.pdbx_seq_one_letter_code
_entity_poly.pdbx_strand_id
1 'polypeptide(L)'
;MKDQGTPAHDFASVTDFNNLYQSFTEARKGKRWKYSVCKYEANVLENLLFIQVMLQRHKYRLSPYNCFFVHEPKERLIMYNSFRDKIVQHCLCEQVLEPLLSKTFIYDNYASQKGKGTHFGLDRLKSFMAAYYRKNGAGGWVLKCDVRKYFYRINHDVLKTQLLRLIKDRDVLWLLDMIIDSTEGPGIPIGNHTSQWFAILYLSDMDHMIKERLGIKYYGRYMDDFYLIHEDRAYLQFCLEEIRRFLVPLGLELNQKTAIFPLSQGIDFLGFRTYLTDSGKVVRKVRRESKNRIRRKITKFRHLVDEGRVDFDTVLQSYNSWTGHADHGNSYHLISEIDDLFFNLFREEMEGKPYGEISIRFARWKRRQVGEHKVQRTGDPVDRRHTGHVPGPNGPGDGTHDHPEMLRREGAEQQQQ
;
A
#
# COMPACT_ATOMS: atom_id res chain seq x y z
N MET A 1 18.12 16.87 -37.09
CA MET A 1 17.27 16.16 -36.11
C MET A 1 18.20 15.22 -35.35
N LYS A 2 18.53 15.53 -34.09
CA LYS A 2 19.31 14.62 -33.24
C LYS A 2 18.39 13.44 -32.91
N ASP A 3 18.87 12.26 -33.28
CA ASP A 3 18.27 10.96 -32.88
C ASP A 3 18.10 10.98 -31.37
N GLN A 4 16.85 11.06 -30.91
CA GLN A 4 16.52 10.83 -29.49
C GLN A 4 16.61 9.34 -29.31
N GLY A 5 17.83 8.82 -29.23
CA GLY A 5 18.10 7.43 -28.91
C GLY A 5 17.38 7.05 -27.62
N THR A 6 16.81 5.86 -27.60
CA THR A 6 16.24 5.22 -26.38
C THR A 6 17.19 5.48 -25.21
N PRO A 7 16.72 5.98 -24.05
CA PRO A 7 17.60 6.25 -22.92
C PRO A 7 18.47 5.03 -22.64
N ALA A 8 19.77 5.19 -22.68
CA ALA A 8 20.70 4.13 -22.34
C ALA A 8 20.52 3.83 -20.85
N HIS A 9 20.04 2.63 -20.53
CA HIS A 9 19.90 2.13 -19.14
C HIS A 9 21.23 1.49 -18.73
N ASP A 10 22.29 2.30 -18.67
CA ASP A 10 23.68 1.90 -18.51
C ASP A 10 24.35 2.61 -17.32
N PHE A 11 25.62 2.27 -17.10
CA PHE A 11 26.41 2.86 -16.03
C PHE A 11 26.67 4.37 -16.25
N ALA A 12 26.76 4.82 -17.50
CA ALA A 12 26.89 6.24 -17.81
C ALA A 12 25.68 7.04 -17.29
N SER A 13 24.47 6.50 -17.43
CA SER A 13 23.24 7.09 -16.87
C SER A 13 23.27 7.15 -15.34
N VAL A 14 23.82 6.14 -14.66
CA VAL A 14 23.95 6.13 -13.19
C VAL A 14 24.98 7.13 -12.70
N THR A 15 26.03 7.36 -13.49
CA THR A 15 27.12 8.29 -13.15
C THR A 15 26.92 9.70 -13.68
N ASP A 16 25.83 9.97 -14.41
CA ASP A 16 25.49 11.30 -14.87
C ASP A 16 25.17 12.24 -13.69
N PHE A 17 25.76 13.42 -13.69
CA PHE A 17 25.62 14.38 -12.59
C PHE A 17 24.15 14.82 -12.40
N ASN A 18 23.42 15.07 -13.49
CA ASN A 18 22.03 15.53 -13.38
C ASN A 18 21.13 14.42 -12.82
N ASN A 19 21.36 13.17 -13.22
CA ASN A 19 20.63 12.02 -12.67
C ASN A 19 20.92 11.82 -11.17
N LEU A 20 22.19 11.97 -10.75
CA LEU A 20 22.56 11.93 -9.33
C LEU A 20 21.93 13.10 -8.57
N TYR A 21 21.87 14.31 -9.14
CA TYR A 21 21.22 15.45 -8.52
C TYR A 21 19.70 15.27 -8.40
N GLN A 22 19.05 14.71 -9.42
CA GLN A 22 17.64 14.38 -9.37
C GLN A 22 17.36 13.34 -8.27
N SER A 23 18.16 12.28 -8.21
CA SER A 23 18.05 11.22 -7.18
C SER A 23 18.31 11.75 -5.78
N PHE A 24 19.24 12.70 -5.60
CA PHE A 24 19.39 13.46 -4.35
C PHE A 24 18.10 14.19 -3.99
N THR A 25 17.49 14.87 -4.96
CA THR A 25 16.25 15.64 -4.76
C THR A 25 15.10 14.74 -4.32
N GLU A 26 14.96 13.56 -4.92
CA GLU A 26 13.96 12.55 -4.51
C GLU A 26 14.28 11.94 -3.13
N ALA A 27 15.54 11.57 -2.89
CA ALA A 27 15.95 10.95 -1.63
C ALA A 27 15.74 11.86 -0.40
N ARG A 28 15.83 13.19 -0.56
CA ARG A 28 15.66 14.17 0.54
C ARG A 28 14.20 14.53 0.83
N LYS A 29 13.24 14.23 -0.06
CA LYS A 29 11.82 14.57 0.13
C LYS A 29 11.30 14.08 1.47
N GLY A 30 10.68 14.97 2.25
CA GLY A 30 10.16 14.68 3.60
C GLY A 30 11.22 14.37 4.67
N LYS A 31 12.52 14.58 4.38
CA LYS A 31 13.62 14.24 5.30
C LYS A 31 14.59 15.42 5.56
N ARG A 32 14.29 16.62 5.07
CA ARG A 32 15.16 17.82 5.23
C ARG A 32 15.34 18.24 6.70
N TRP A 33 14.46 17.80 7.59
CA TRP A 33 14.62 18.01 9.05
C TRP A 33 15.71 17.13 9.69
N LYS A 34 16.21 16.11 8.99
CA LYS A 34 17.26 15.23 9.51
C LYS A 34 18.64 15.88 9.34
N TYR A 35 19.40 15.96 10.43
CA TYR A 35 20.76 16.54 10.43
C TYR A 35 21.66 15.99 9.33
N SER A 36 21.66 14.67 9.12
CA SER A 36 22.46 14.01 8.06
C SER A 36 22.10 14.48 6.64
N VAL A 37 20.83 14.80 6.39
CA VAL A 37 20.38 15.33 5.11
C VAL A 37 20.77 16.80 4.97
N CYS A 38 20.54 17.64 5.99
CA CYS A 38 20.95 19.05 5.99
C CYS A 38 22.49 19.19 5.80
N LYS A 39 23.27 18.40 6.53
CA LYS A 39 24.75 18.39 6.37
C LYS A 39 25.18 18.02 4.97
N TYR A 40 24.53 17.04 4.34
CA TYR A 40 24.82 16.64 2.96
C TYR A 40 24.41 17.74 1.96
N GLU A 41 23.27 18.35 2.16
CA GLU A 41 22.71 19.42 1.30
C GLU A 41 23.60 20.67 1.32
N ALA A 42 24.26 21.00 2.43
CA ALA A 42 25.14 22.17 2.54
C ALA A 42 26.31 22.17 1.52
N ASN A 43 26.80 20.98 1.12
CA ASN A 43 27.88 20.80 0.15
C ASN A 43 27.45 19.85 -0.98
N VAL A 44 26.21 19.99 -1.47
CA VAL A 44 25.61 19.01 -2.38
C VAL A 44 26.39 18.83 -3.67
N LEU A 45 26.90 19.91 -4.29
CA LEU A 45 27.60 19.83 -5.57
C LEU A 45 28.92 19.06 -5.41
N GLU A 46 29.70 19.39 -4.40
CA GLU A 46 30.96 18.70 -4.10
C GLU A 46 30.73 17.23 -3.76
N ASN A 47 29.72 16.94 -2.94
CA ASN A 47 29.36 15.58 -2.56
C ASN A 47 28.91 14.73 -3.76
N LEU A 48 28.16 15.30 -4.69
CA LEU A 48 27.71 14.60 -5.90
C LEU A 48 28.85 14.40 -6.90
N LEU A 49 29.72 15.40 -7.10
CA LEU A 49 30.93 15.26 -7.92
C LEU A 49 31.85 14.17 -7.33
N PHE A 50 31.99 14.11 -6.02
CA PHE A 50 32.75 13.04 -5.37
C PHE A 50 32.16 11.66 -5.68
N ILE A 51 30.82 11.48 -5.54
CA ILE A 51 30.14 10.23 -5.91
C ILE A 51 30.43 9.87 -7.38
N GLN A 52 30.23 10.81 -8.29
CA GLN A 52 30.44 10.62 -9.73
C GLN A 52 31.85 10.10 -10.02
N VAL A 53 32.87 10.80 -9.52
CA VAL A 53 34.29 10.42 -9.71
C VAL A 53 34.58 9.04 -9.11
N MET A 54 34.04 8.75 -7.91
CA MET A 54 34.29 7.47 -7.26
C MET A 54 33.63 6.31 -7.99
N LEU A 55 32.43 6.51 -8.55
CA LEU A 55 31.74 5.52 -9.39
C LEU A 55 32.52 5.29 -10.70
N GLN A 56 32.83 6.35 -11.45
CA GLN A 56 33.55 6.28 -12.73
C GLN A 56 34.93 5.62 -12.61
N ARG A 57 35.60 5.77 -11.45
CA ARG A 57 36.90 5.14 -11.16
C ARG A 57 36.78 3.75 -10.51
N HIS A 58 35.60 3.20 -10.35
CA HIS A 58 35.34 1.92 -9.63
C HIS A 58 35.92 1.90 -8.18
N LYS A 59 36.10 3.10 -7.59
CA LYS A 59 36.58 3.28 -6.23
C LYS A 59 35.46 3.50 -5.22
N TYR A 60 34.21 3.54 -5.67
CA TYR A 60 33.06 3.66 -4.79
C TYR A 60 32.96 2.43 -3.87
N ARG A 61 32.61 2.68 -2.60
CA ARG A 61 32.33 1.65 -1.59
C ARG A 61 31.14 2.08 -0.77
N LEU A 62 30.27 1.13 -0.44
CA LEU A 62 29.16 1.37 0.46
C LEU A 62 29.66 1.69 1.86
N SER A 63 28.96 2.58 2.57
CA SER A 63 29.18 2.79 4.00
C SER A 63 28.67 1.58 4.81
N PRO A 64 29.22 1.36 6.01
CA PRO A 64 28.67 0.37 6.93
C PRO A 64 27.17 0.58 7.19
N TYR A 65 26.45 -0.51 7.43
CA TYR A 65 25.04 -0.45 7.79
C TYR A 65 24.85 0.02 9.23
N ASN A 66 23.91 0.92 9.42
CA ASN A 66 23.30 1.19 10.70
C ASN A 66 22.05 0.33 10.83
N CYS A 67 21.78 -0.21 12.01
CA CYS A 67 20.71 -1.14 12.26
C CYS A 67 19.79 -0.66 13.38
N PHE A 68 18.49 -0.87 13.25
CA PHE A 68 17.52 -0.69 14.33
C PHE A 68 16.37 -1.67 14.18
N PHE A 69 15.70 -1.99 15.28
CA PHE A 69 14.52 -2.84 15.28
C PHE A 69 13.25 -2.00 15.18
N VAL A 70 12.34 -2.46 14.32
CA VAL A 70 10.93 -2.03 14.29
C VAL A 70 10.11 -3.16 14.86
N HIS A 71 9.32 -2.90 15.91
CA HIS A 71 8.59 -3.94 16.65
C HIS A 71 7.14 -4.12 16.20
N GLU A 72 6.55 -3.16 15.48
CA GLU A 72 5.16 -3.23 15.02
C GLU A 72 5.05 -3.22 13.49
N PRO A 73 4.16 -4.05 12.90
CA PRO A 73 3.30 -5.08 13.50
C PRO A 73 4.03 -6.40 13.82
N LYS A 74 5.26 -6.55 13.40
CA LYS A 74 6.19 -7.64 13.66
C LYS A 74 7.59 -7.07 13.82
N GLU A 75 8.40 -7.68 14.67
CA GLU A 75 9.81 -7.32 14.79
C GLU A 75 10.56 -7.53 13.47
N ARG A 76 11.27 -6.49 13.06
CA ARG A 76 12.10 -6.49 11.84
C ARG A 76 13.37 -5.71 12.11
N LEU A 77 14.50 -6.30 11.76
CA LEU A 77 15.77 -5.60 11.68
C LEU A 77 15.80 -4.75 10.41
N ILE A 78 15.87 -3.44 10.57
CA ILE A 78 16.03 -2.50 9.46
C ILE A 78 17.51 -2.13 9.37
N MET A 79 18.07 -2.29 8.18
CA MET A 79 19.46 -1.95 7.87
C MET A 79 19.48 -0.82 6.86
N TYR A 80 20.22 0.24 7.14
CA TYR A 80 20.32 1.39 6.24
C TYR A 80 21.73 1.93 6.15
N ASN A 81 22.12 2.34 4.95
CA ASN A 81 23.39 3.01 4.68
C ASN A 81 23.29 4.52 4.87
N SER A 82 24.42 5.22 4.65
CA SER A 82 24.51 6.67 4.66
C SER A 82 23.57 7.32 3.63
N PHE A 83 23.36 8.62 3.77
CA PHE A 83 22.51 9.35 2.79
C PHE A 83 23.15 9.37 1.40
N ARG A 84 24.48 9.36 1.31
CA ARG A 84 25.24 9.21 0.07
C ARG A 84 24.86 7.92 -0.68
N ASP A 85 24.86 6.81 0.00
CA ASP A 85 24.55 5.51 -0.60
C ASP A 85 23.08 5.41 -1.03
N LYS A 86 22.18 6.08 -0.33
CA LYS A 86 20.78 6.19 -0.73
C LYS A 86 20.63 6.90 -2.07
N ILE A 87 21.41 7.96 -2.34
CA ILE A 87 21.40 8.67 -3.61
C ILE A 87 21.82 7.73 -4.75
N VAL A 88 22.92 7.00 -4.56
CA VAL A 88 23.42 6.03 -5.56
C VAL A 88 22.39 4.95 -5.83
N GLN A 89 21.79 4.37 -4.77
CA GLN A 89 20.76 3.34 -4.93
C GLN A 89 19.49 3.89 -5.61
N HIS A 90 19.06 5.13 -5.31
CA HIS A 90 17.97 5.78 -6.02
C HIS A 90 18.29 5.94 -7.50
N CYS A 91 19.46 6.48 -7.84
CA CYS A 91 19.89 6.67 -9.22
C CYS A 91 19.93 5.34 -9.99
N LEU A 92 20.54 4.30 -9.40
CA LEU A 92 20.57 2.95 -9.98
C LEU A 92 19.16 2.39 -10.19
N CYS A 93 18.24 2.57 -9.24
CA CYS A 93 16.87 2.12 -9.38
C CYS A 93 16.13 2.86 -10.49
N GLU A 94 16.22 4.19 -10.53
CA GLU A 94 15.48 5.04 -11.48
C GLU A 94 16.01 4.93 -12.91
N GLN A 95 17.33 4.84 -13.08
CA GLN A 95 17.96 4.83 -14.40
C GLN A 95 18.07 3.44 -15.01
N VAL A 96 18.16 2.39 -14.18
CA VAL A 96 18.44 1.02 -14.67
C VAL A 96 17.38 0.02 -14.24
N LEU A 97 17.17 -0.17 -12.92
CA LEU A 97 16.33 -1.28 -12.45
C LEU A 97 14.88 -1.10 -12.84
N GLU A 98 14.29 0.07 -12.59
CA GLU A 98 12.89 0.34 -12.92
C GLU A 98 12.60 0.19 -14.41
N PRO A 99 13.33 0.83 -15.34
CA PRO A 99 13.04 0.73 -16.77
C PRO A 99 13.27 -0.66 -17.37
N LEU A 100 14.23 -1.43 -16.86
CA LEU A 100 14.52 -2.76 -17.37
C LEU A 100 13.63 -3.84 -16.74
N LEU A 101 13.51 -3.84 -15.40
CA LEU A 101 12.83 -4.91 -14.69
C LEU A 101 11.30 -4.81 -14.78
N SER A 102 10.73 -3.59 -14.78
CA SER A 102 9.27 -3.44 -14.83
C SER A 102 8.63 -4.02 -16.09
N LYS A 103 9.38 -4.11 -17.19
CA LYS A 103 8.93 -4.74 -18.45
C LYS A 103 8.80 -6.25 -18.35
N THR A 104 9.48 -6.88 -17.39
CA THR A 104 9.47 -8.33 -17.18
C THR A 104 8.44 -8.78 -16.16
N PHE A 105 7.80 -7.85 -15.44
CA PHE A 105 6.85 -8.19 -14.39
C PHE A 105 5.44 -8.36 -14.93
N ILE A 106 4.72 -9.34 -14.41
CA ILE A 106 3.29 -9.47 -14.72
C ILE A 106 2.54 -8.22 -14.23
N TYR A 107 1.41 -7.92 -14.88
CA TYR A 107 0.56 -6.78 -14.49
C TYR A 107 0.09 -6.86 -13.04
N ASP A 108 -0.21 -8.06 -12.54
CA ASP A 108 -0.75 -8.33 -11.20
C ASP A 108 0.33 -8.53 -10.12
N ASN A 109 1.52 -7.99 -10.34
CA ASN A 109 2.51 -7.73 -9.32
C ASN A 109 2.36 -6.27 -8.85
N TYR A 110 2.09 -6.07 -7.55
CA TYR A 110 1.59 -4.80 -7.02
C TYR A 110 2.63 -3.97 -6.25
N ALA A 111 3.80 -4.54 -5.96
CA ALA A 111 4.78 -3.90 -5.09
C ALA A 111 5.71 -2.94 -5.85
N SER A 112 6.06 -1.83 -5.22
CA SER A 112 7.17 -0.91 -5.56
C SER A 112 7.31 -0.46 -7.01
N GLN A 113 6.26 -0.48 -7.79
CA GLN A 113 6.19 0.02 -9.16
C GLN A 113 5.39 1.31 -9.23
N LYS A 114 5.74 2.24 -10.13
CA LYS A 114 4.96 3.47 -10.36
C LYS A 114 3.51 3.13 -10.73
N GLY A 115 2.56 3.86 -10.14
CA GLY A 115 1.12 3.61 -10.34
C GLY A 115 0.58 2.35 -9.69
N LYS A 116 1.41 1.57 -8.99
CA LYS A 116 1.01 0.38 -8.24
C LYS A 116 1.24 0.59 -6.73
N GLY A 117 0.90 -0.39 -5.93
CA GLY A 117 1.03 -0.33 -4.48
C GLY A 117 -0.13 -1.04 -3.78
N THR A 118 -0.26 -0.81 -2.48
CA THR A 118 -1.28 -1.44 -1.63
C THR A 118 -2.70 -1.21 -2.17
N HIS A 119 -3.04 0.02 -2.54
CA HIS A 119 -4.38 0.37 -3.01
C HIS A 119 -4.69 -0.28 -4.35
N PHE A 120 -3.75 -0.22 -5.29
CA PHE A 120 -3.87 -0.90 -6.57
C PHE A 120 -4.10 -2.42 -6.39
N GLY A 121 -3.31 -3.08 -5.53
CA GLY A 121 -3.47 -4.51 -5.24
C GLY A 121 -4.82 -4.86 -4.64
N LEU A 122 -5.34 -4.01 -3.74
CA LEU A 122 -6.67 -4.18 -3.15
C LEU A 122 -7.79 -4.00 -4.18
N ASP A 123 -7.66 -3.06 -5.12
CA ASP A 123 -8.65 -2.82 -6.16
C ASP A 123 -8.61 -3.91 -7.24
N ARG A 124 -7.43 -4.44 -7.54
CA ARG A 124 -7.29 -5.62 -8.39
C ARG A 124 -7.95 -6.85 -7.76
N LEU A 125 -7.73 -7.11 -6.47
CA LEU A 125 -8.40 -8.20 -5.76
C LEU A 125 -9.93 -8.04 -5.82
N LYS A 126 -10.46 -6.83 -5.55
CA LYS A 126 -11.88 -6.52 -5.68
C LYS A 126 -12.40 -6.82 -7.09
N SER A 127 -11.67 -6.39 -8.12
CA SER A 127 -12.03 -6.62 -9.53
C SER A 127 -12.00 -8.10 -9.88
N PHE A 128 -11.02 -8.86 -9.39
CA PHE A 128 -10.92 -10.31 -9.59
C PHE A 128 -12.07 -11.06 -8.92
N MET A 129 -12.40 -10.75 -7.68
CA MET A 129 -13.53 -11.38 -6.98
C MET A 129 -14.86 -11.09 -7.67
N ALA A 130 -15.09 -9.85 -8.14
CA ALA A 130 -16.28 -9.49 -8.89
C ALA A 130 -16.35 -10.19 -10.26
N ALA A 131 -15.23 -10.29 -10.98
CA ALA A 131 -15.16 -10.99 -12.26
C ALA A 131 -15.34 -12.51 -12.09
N TYR A 132 -14.76 -13.08 -11.04
CA TYR A 132 -14.93 -14.48 -10.68
C TYR A 132 -16.40 -14.78 -10.40
N TYR A 133 -17.05 -13.98 -9.56
CA TYR A 133 -18.47 -14.16 -9.21
C TYR A 133 -19.39 -14.13 -10.44
N ARG A 134 -19.18 -13.19 -11.36
CA ARG A 134 -19.99 -13.11 -12.60
C ARG A 134 -19.87 -14.36 -13.47
N LYS A 135 -18.74 -15.06 -13.43
CA LYS A 135 -18.51 -16.26 -14.24
C LYS A 135 -18.94 -17.55 -13.50
N ASN A 136 -18.61 -17.66 -12.22
CA ASN A 136 -18.64 -18.92 -11.48
C ASN A 136 -19.57 -18.88 -10.25
N GLY A 137 -20.24 -17.74 -9.98
CA GLY A 137 -21.06 -17.58 -8.77
C GLY A 137 -20.21 -17.41 -7.50
N ALA A 138 -20.83 -17.65 -6.33
CA ALA A 138 -20.22 -17.46 -5.03
C ALA A 138 -19.31 -18.63 -4.58
N GLY A 139 -19.40 -19.77 -5.23
CA GLY A 139 -18.58 -20.97 -4.93
C GLY A 139 -17.14 -20.77 -5.36
N GLY A 140 -16.24 -21.64 -4.86
CA GLY A 140 -14.84 -21.65 -5.24
C GLY A 140 -13.88 -21.60 -4.06
N TRP A 141 -12.60 -21.58 -4.37
CA TRP A 141 -11.52 -21.75 -3.42
C TRP A 141 -10.43 -20.70 -3.61
N VAL A 142 -9.73 -20.43 -2.52
CA VAL A 142 -8.58 -19.53 -2.48
C VAL A 142 -7.40 -20.30 -1.96
N LEU A 143 -6.28 -20.25 -2.68
CA LEU A 143 -4.96 -20.57 -2.14
C LEU A 143 -4.31 -19.25 -1.73
N LYS A 144 -4.04 -19.08 -0.45
CA LYS A 144 -3.34 -17.93 0.11
C LYS A 144 -1.95 -18.37 0.58
N CYS A 145 -0.93 -17.70 0.07
CA CYS A 145 0.46 -18.00 0.35
C CYS A 145 1.21 -16.80 0.91
N ASP A 146 2.24 -17.10 1.70
CA ASP A 146 3.20 -16.14 2.24
C ASP A 146 4.57 -16.85 2.29
N VAL A 147 5.64 -16.22 1.80
CA VAL A 147 6.98 -16.81 1.80
C VAL A 147 7.67 -16.54 3.13
N ARG A 148 8.16 -17.59 3.77
CA ARG A 148 8.80 -17.50 5.09
C ARG A 148 10.11 -16.74 5.05
N LYS A 149 10.23 -15.66 5.86
CA LYS A 149 11.46 -14.85 6.01
C LYS A 149 12.05 -14.43 4.66
N TYR A 150 11.20 -13.98 3.72
CA TYR A 150 11.54 -13.78 2.32
C TYR A 150 12.84 -13.00 2.12
N PHE A 151 12.94 -11.76 2.61
CA PHE A 151 14.12 -10.90 2.44
C PHE A 151 15.40 -11.49 3.04
N TYR A 152 15.29 -12.31 4.08
CA TYR A 152 16.44 -12.95 4.76
C TYR A 152 16.91 -14.22 4.08
N ARG A 153 16.20 -14.72 3.05
CA ARG A 153 16.50 -15.99 2.39
C ARG A 153 16.81 -15.86 0.91
N ILE A 154 16.81 -14.64 0.36
CA ILE A 154 17.19 -14.43 -1.04
C ILE A 154 18.64 -14.85 -1.22
N ASN A 155 18.87 -15.82 -2.11
CA ASN A 155 20.21 -16.30 -2.44
C ASN A 155 20.88 -15.32 -3.40
N HIS A 156 22.09 -14.86 -3.07
CA HIS A 156 22.82 -13.86 -3.85
C HIS A 156 23.17 -14.37 -5.26
N ASP A 157 23.65 -15.61 -5.40
CA ASP A 157 24.05 -16.18 -6.69
C ASP A 157 22.87 -16.33 -7.65
N VAL A 158 21.72 -16.77 -7.11
CA VAL A 158 20.48 -16.87 -7.89
C VAL A 158 20.03 -15.47 -8.34
N LEU A 159 20.03 -14.49 -7.44
CA LEU A 159 19.66 -13.11 -7.76
C LEU A 159 20.59 -12.49 -8.82
N LYS A 160 21.91 -12.66 -8.67
CA LYS A 160 22.90 -12.21 -9.66
C LYS A 160 22.69 -12.86 -11.02
N THR A 161 22.40 -14.16 -11.04
CA THR A 161 22.08 -14.89 -12.28
C THR A 161 20.83 -14.32 -12.97
N GLN A 162 19.78 -13.98 -12.21
CA GLN A 162 18.59 -13.36 -12.77
C GLN A 162 18.87 -11.94 -13.32
N LEU A 163 19.66 -11.13 -12.61
CA LEU A 163 20.06 -9.80 -13.06
C LEU A 163 20.92 -9.86 -14.33
N LEU A 164 21.86 -10.80 -14.41
CA LEU A 164 22.73 -11.01 -15.58
C LEU A 164 21.96 -11.34 -16.87
N ARG A 165 20.78 -11.96 -16.75
CA ARG A 165 19.91 -12.24 -17.91
C ARG A 165 19.38 -10.93 -18.54
N LEU A 166 19.12 -9.90 -17.71
CA LEU A 166 18.44 -8.67 -18.08
C LEU A 166 19.39 -7.50 -18.30
N ILE A 167 20.49 -7.43 -17.56
CA ILE A 167 21.45 -6.33 -17.55
C ILE A 167 22.75 -6.84 -18.19
N LYS A 168 23.25 -6.12 -19.24
CA LYS A 168 24.44 -6.49 -19.98
C LYS A 168 25.64 -5.58 -19.68
N ASP A 169 25.39 -4.43 -19.09
CA ASP A 169 26.43 -3.47 -18.70
C ASP A 169 27.21 -4.02 -17.49
N ARG A 170 28.51 -4.25 -17.68
CA ARG A 170 29.39 -4.85 -16.67
C ARG A 170 29.61 -3.93 -15.47
N ASP A 171 29.60 -2.63 -15.68
CA ASP A 171 29.85 -1.66 -14.63
C ASP A 171 28.60 -1.48 -13.75
N VAL A 172 27.39 -1.60 -14.33
CA VAL A 172 26.15 -1.73 -13.58
C VAL A 172 26.15 -3.03 -12.75
N LEU A 173 26.55 -4.15 -13.34
CA LEU A 173 26.62 -5.43 -12.63
C LEU A 173 27.63 -5.39 -11.47
N TRP A 174 28.79 -4.75 -11.65
CA TRP A 174 29.77 -4.50 -10.58
C TRP A 174 29.14 -3.76 -9.40
N LEU A 175 28.35 -2.69 -9.68
CA LEU A 175 27.70 -1.91 -8.64
C LEU A 175 26.58 -2.73 -7.94
N LEU A 176 25.83 -3.51 -8.70
CA LEU A 176 24.79 -4.42 -8.17
C LEU A 176 25.39 -5.50 -7.28
N ASP A 177 26.49 -6.13 -7.72
CA ASP A 177 27.20 -7.17 -6.94
C ASP A 177 27.68 -6.61 -5.60
N MET A 178 28.28 -5.41 -5.62
CA MET A 178 28.71 -4.73 -4.39
C MET A 178 27.53 -4.50 -3.42
N ILE A 179 26.34 -4.13 -3.94
CA ILE A 179 25.15 -3.89 -3.11
C ILE A 179 24.57 -5.20 -2.59
N ILE A 180 24.53 -6.25 -3.41
CA ILE A 180 24.00 -7.57 -3.03
C ILE A 180 24.91 -8.21 -1.97
N ASP A 181 26.23 -8.20 -2.19
CA ASP A 181 27.22 -8.80 -1.29
C ASP A 181 27.55 -7.91 -0.07
N SER A 182 26.84 -6.80 0.12
CA SER A 182 27.03 -5.91 1.27
C SER A 182 26.56 -6.51 2.60
N THR A 183 25.92 -7.66 2.57
CA THR A 183 25.55 -8.47 3.74
C THR A 183 26.16 -9.87 3.64
N GLU A 184 26.56 -10.44 4.77
CA GLU A 184 27.10 -11.79 4.84
C GLU A 184 25.98 -12.83 4.72
N GLY A 185 26.23 -13.91 3.96
CA GLY A 185 25.30 -15.01 3.79
C GLY A 185 24.09 -14.66 2.91
N PRO A 186 23.03 -15.48 2.96
CA PRO A 186 21.81 -15.21 2.22
C PRO A 186 21.03 -14.04 2.82
N GLY A 187 20.23 -13.37 1.97
CA GLY A 187 19.35 -12.27 2.36
C GLY A 187 19.85 -10.92 1.88
N ILE A 188 18.89 -10.02 1.75
CA ILE A 188 19.13 -8.63 1.33
C ILE A 188 18.61 -7.66 2.40
N PRO A 189 19.25 -6.49 2.58
CA PRO A 189 18.91 -5.55 3.64
C PRO A 189 17.48 -5.01 3.52
N ILE A 190 16.70 -5.10 4.60
CA ILE A 190 15.41 -4.41 4.67
C ILE A 190 15.69 -2.94 4.99
N GLY A 191 15.59 -2.06 3.99
CA GLY A 191 15.86 -0.62 4.12
C GLY A 191 16.59 -0.02 2.93
N ASN A 192 17.19 -0.83 2.08
CA ASN A 192 17.75 -0.41 0.81
C ASN A 192 16.66 -0.24 -0.26
N HIS A 193 16.78 0.77 -1.11
CA HIS A 193 15.85 0.99 -2.21
C HIS A 193 15.93 -0.13 -3.25
N THR A 194 17.14 -0.60 -3.56
CA THR A 194 17.41 -1.73 -4.47
C THR A 194 16.80 -3.04 -3.99
N SER A 195 16.74 -3.30 -2.68
CA SER A 195 16.19 -4.54 -2.13
C SER A 195 14.72 -4.78 -2.52
N GLN A 196 13.95 -3.74 -2.74
CA GLN A 196 12.57 -3.88 -3.19
C GLN A 196 12.50 -4.41 -4.62
N TRP A 197 13.34 -3.90 -5.53
CA TRP A 197 13.42 -4.36 -6.91
C TRP A 197 13.95 -5.80 -6.99
N PHE A 198 14.96 -6.13 -6.19
CA PHE A 198 15.48 -7.48 -6.07
C PHE A 198 14.42 -8.48 -5.60
N ALA A 199 13.66 -8.11 -4.56
CA ALA A 199 12.58 -8.95 -4.06
C ALA A 199 11.43 -9.14 -5.07
N ILE A 200 11.13 -8.16 -5.91
CA ILE A 200 10.13 -8.34 -6.97
C ILE A 200 10.67 -9.29 -8.04
N LEU A 201 11.90 -9.06 -8.50
CA LEU A 201 12.54 -9.84 -9.55
C LEU A 201 12.68 -11.31 -9.15
N TYR A 202 13.10 -11.59 -7.92
CA TYR A 202 13.44 -12.93 -7.45
C TYR A 202 12.31 -13.96 -7.60
N LEU A 203 11.05 -13.52 -7.57
CA LEU A 203 9.87 -14.36 -7.80
C LEU A 203 9.16 -14.07 -9.13
N SER A 204 9.75 -13.29 -10.03
CA SER A 204 9.11 -12.94 -11.29
C SER A 204 8.83 -14.16 -12.17
N ASP A 205 9.79 -15.08 -12.26
CA ASP A 205 9.63 -16.33 -13.03
C ASP A 205 8.50 -17.22 -12.44
N MET A 206 8.30 -17.19 -11.11
CA MET A 206 7.14 -17.84 -10.47
C MET A 206 5.82 -17.18 -10.87
N ASP A 207 5.79 -15.86 -10.96
CA ASP A 207 4.59 -15.12 -11.40
C ASP A 207 4.16 -15.57 -12.80
N HIS A 208 5.11 -15.68 -13.74
CA HIS A 208 4.89 -16.17 -15.10
C HIS A 208 4.46 -17.63 -15.10
N MET A 209 5.11 -18.48 -14.31
CA MET A 209 4.71 -19.89 -14.17
C MET A 209 3.22 -19.99 -13.74
N ILE A 210 2.81 -19.23 -12.74
CA ILE A 210 1.42 -19.27 -12.23
C ILE A 210 0.44 -18.73 -13.26
N LYS A 211 0.75 -17.63 -13.94
CA LYS A 211 -0.16 -17.01 -14.92
C LYS A 211 -0.23 -17.76 -16.23
N GLU A 212 0.90 -18.19 -16.76
CA GLU A 212 1.03 -18.70 -18.14
C GLU A 212 1.00 -20.24 -18.18
N ARG A 213 1.78 -20.91 -17.33
CA ARG A 213 1.84 -22.38 -17.33
C ARG A 213 0.71 -23.02 -16.55
N LEU A 214 0.40 -22.49 -15.35
CA LEU A 214 -0.72 -22.97 -14.53
C LEU A 214 -2.05 -22.31 -14.91
N GLY A 215 -2.09 -21.32 -15.80
CA GLY A 215 -3.30 -20.69 -16.32
C GLY A 215 -4.17 -20.00 -15.26
N ILE A 216 -3.63 -19.63 -14.10
CA ILE A 216 -4.41 -19.01 -13.02
C ILE A 216 -4.71 -17.57 -13.35
N LYS A 217 -5.94 -17.31 -13.80
CA LYS A 217 -6.41 -15.97 -14.19
C LYS A 217 -6.44 -15.00 -13.01
N TYR A 218 -6.93 -15.43 -11.87
CA TYR A 218 -7.16 -14.60 -10.67
C TYR A 218 -6.03 -14.79 -9.66
N TYR A 219 -4.84 -14.38 -10.06
CA TYR A 219 -3.60 -14.39 -9.28
C TYR A 219 -3.09 -12.98 -9.08
N GLY A 220 -2.61 -12.65 -7.88
CA GLY A 220 -1.94 -11.40 -7.60
C GLY A 220 -0.95 -11.52 -6.45
N ARG A 221 0.17 -10.77 -6.53
CA ARG A 221 1.26 -10.79 -5.56
C ARG A 221 1.66 -9.38 -5.10
N TYR A 222 1.94 -9.28 -3.81
CA TYR A 222 2.61 -8.12 -3.19
C TYR A 222 3.81 -8.63 -2.38
N MET A 223 5.01 -8.54 -2.93
CA MET A 223 6.25 -9.10 -2.37
C MET A 223 6.15 -10.61 -2.13
N ASP A 224 6.16 -11.02 -0.86
CA ASP A 224 6.06 -12.40 -0.37
C ASP A 224 4.62 -12.89 -0.20
N ASP A 225 3.64 -12.00 -0.25
CA ASP A 225 2.22 -12.25 0.01
C ASP A 225 1.43 -12.34 -1.29
N PHE A 226 0.79 -13.50 -1.58
CA PHE A 226 0.04 -13.71 -2.81
C PHE A 226 -1.17 -14.62 -2.64
N TYR A 227 -2.07 -14.56 -3.62
CA TYR A 227 -3.30 -15.34 -3.64
C TYR A 227 -3.63 -15.87 -5.04
N LEU A 228 -4.25 -17.04 -5.10
CA LEU A 228 -4.85 -17.65 -6.29
C LEU A 228 -6.32 -17.93 -5.99
N ILE A 229 -7.22 -17.65 -6.94
CA ILE A 229 -8.65 -17.97 -6.85
C ILE A 229 -9.00 -18.91 -8.01
N HIS A 230 -9.63 -20.05 -7.69
CA HIS A 230 -10.04 -21.06 -8.66
C HIS A 230 -11.32 -21.77 -8.20
N GLU A 231 -12.06 -22.33 -9.14
CA GLU A 231 -13.28 -23.10 -8.86
C GLU A 231 -12.99 -24.48 -8.27
N ASP A 232 -11.89 -25.09 -8.71
CA ASP A 232 -11.47 -26.43 -8.31
C ASP A 232 -10.42 -26.37 -7.18
N ARG A 233 -10.73 -27.00 -6.06
CA ARG A 233 -9.84 -27.17 -4.90
C ARG A 233 -8.64 -28.09 -5.20
N ALA A 234 -8.88 -29.17 -5.95
CA ALA A 234 -7.84 -30.13 -6.27
C ALA A 234 -6.80 -29.50 -7.20
N TYR A 235 -7.24 -28.66 -8.13
CA TYR A 235 -6.33 -27.89 -8.98
C TYR A 235 -5.48 -26.89 -8.18
N LEU A 236 -6.06 -26.20 -7.19
CA LEU A 236 -5.26 -25.34 -6.30
C LEU A 236 -4.25 -26.14 -5.46
N GLN A 237 -4.59 -27.38 -5.07
CA GLN A 237 -3.63 -28.27 -4.39
C GLN A 237 -2.46 -28.63 -5.31
N PHE A 238 -2.73 -28.94 -6.57
CA PHE A 238 -1.69 -29.16 -7.59
C PHE A 238 -0.83 -27.89 -7.78
N CYS A 239 -1.45 -26.71 -7.91
CA CYS A 239 -0.71 -25.45 -8.00
C CYS A 239 0.19 -25.22 -6.78
N LEU A 240 -0.27 -25.55 -5.58
CA LEU A 240 0.52 -25.42 -4.35
C LEU A 240 1.78 -26.27 -4.39
N GLU A 241 1.68 -27.53 -4.87
CA GLU A 241 2.84 -28.41 -4.99
C GLU A 241 3.82 -27.91 -6.06
N GLU A 242 3.32 -27.42 -7.20
CA GLU A 242 4.18 -26.81 -8.24
C GLU A 242 4.90 -25.55 -7.73
N ILE A 243 4.21 -24.71 -6.95
CA ILE A 243 4.83 -23.54 -6.31
C ILE A 243 5.91 -23.96 -5.31
N ARG A 244 5.65 -24.99 -4.49
CA ARG A 244 6.66 -25.52 -3.56
C ARG A 244 7.89 -26.04 -4.29
N ARG A 245 7.72 -26.81 -5.37
CA ARG A 245 8.82 -27.30 -6.20
C ARG A 245 9.64 -26.16 -6.80
N PHE A 246 8.95 -25.09 -7.25
CA PHE A 246 9.60 -23.92 -7.81
C PHE A 246 10.44 -23.16 -6.77
N LEU A 247 10.00 -23.08 -5.52
CA LEU A 247 10.70 -22.34 -4.46
C LEU A 247 11.96 -23.05 -3.94
N VAL A 248 12.04 -24.38 -4.04
CA VAL A 248 13.19 -25.17 -3.52
C VAL A 248 14.54 -24.71 -4.10
N PRO A 249 14.74 -24.62 -5.43
CA PRO A 249 16.01 -24.17 -5.98
C PRO A 249 16.34 -22.70 -5.68
N LEU A 250 15.34 -21.90 -5.29
CA LEU A 250 15.53 -20.53 -4.85
C LEU A 250 15.92 -20.44 -3.36
N GLY A 251 16.00 -21.55 -2.63
CA GLY A 251 16.25 -21.56 -1.18
C GLY A 251 15.08 -21.03 -0.35
N LEU A 252 13.87 -20.99 -0.92
CA LEU A 252 12.68 -20.43 -0.30
C LEU A 252 11.69 -21.53 0.12
N GLU A 253 10.88 -21.21 1.10
CA GLU A 253 9.77 -22.07 1.55
C GLU A 253 8.54 -21.23 1.88
N LEU A 254 7.35 -21.81 1.73
CA LEU A 254 6.11 -21.19 2.14
C LEU A 254 5.96 -21.21 3.66
N ASN A 255 5.30 -20.17 4.18
CA ASN A 255 4.93 -20.09 5.58
C ASN A 255 3.89 -21.16 5.93
N GLN A 256 3.90 -21.67 7.17
CA GLN A 256 2.92 -22.64 7.70
C GLN A 256 1.47 -22.13 7.63
N LYS A 257 1.25 -20.81 7.50
CA LYS A 257 -0.07 -20.20 7.32
C LYS A 257 -0.63 -20.32 5.91
N THR A 258 0.16 -20.87 4.97
CA THR A 258 -0.32 -21.16 3.61
C THR A 258 -1.48 -22.16 3.67
N ALA A 259 -2.62 -21.78 3.09
CA ALA A 259 -3.83 -22.57 3.19
C ALA A 259 -4.72 -22.45 1.95
N ILE A 260 -5.48 -23.52 1.68
CA ILE A 260 -6.59 -23.51 0.72
C ILE A 260 -7.89 -23.50 1.54
N PHE A 261 -8.74 -22.52 1.26
CA PHE A 261 -10.01 -22.35 1.95
C PHE A 261 -11.11 -21.85 0.99
N PRO A 262 -12.40 -22.02 1.35
CA PRO A 262 -13.51 -21.52 0.53
C PRO A 262 -13.47 -20.00 0.32
N LEU A 263 -13.77 -19.53 -0.89
CA LEU A 263 -13.83 -18.11 -1.23
C LEU A 263 -14.83 -17.34 -0.36
N SER A 264 -15.89 -18.00 0.12
CA SER A 264 -16.89 -17.44 1.04
C SER A 264 -16.30 -16.95 2.37
N GLN A 265 -15.15 -17.50 2.81
CA GLN A 265 -14.47 -17.03 4.01
C GLN A 265 -13.82 -15.64 3.83
N GLY A 266 -13.67 -15.18 2.59
CA GLY A 266 -12.96 -13.94 2.27
C GLY A 266 -11.45 -14.06 2.36
N ILE A 267 -10.76 -13.10 1.76
CA ILE A 267 -9.30 -13.08 1.59
C ILE A 267 -8.70 -11.97 2.45
N ASP A 268 -7.80 -12.36 3.35
CA ASP A 268 -6.97 -11.42 4.10
C ASP A 268 -5.77 -11.00 3.25
N PHE A 269 -5.74 -9.73 2.82
CA PHE A 269 -4.68 -9.19 1.97
C PHE A 269 -4.43 -7.71 2.26
N LEU A 270 -3.17 -7.30 2.38
CA LEU A 270 -2.74 -5.90 2.55
C LEU A 270 -3.49 -5.13 3.65
N GLY A 271 -3.73 -5.78 4.79
CA GLY A 271 -4.36 -5.15 5.96
C GLY A 271 -5.89 -5.19 5.99
N PHE A 272 -6.52 -5.74 4.94
CA PHE A 272 -7.97 -5.85 4.83
C PHE A 272 -8.41 -7.30 4.67
N ARG A 273 -9.66 -7.55 5.04
CA ARG A 273 -10.42 -8.75 4.67
C ARG A 273 -11.41 -8.38 3.59
N THR A 274 -11.26 -8.97 2.40
CA THR A 274 -12.14 -8.77 1.24
C THR A 274 -12.97 -10.02 1.03
N TYR A 275 -14.29 -9.89 0.92
CA TYR A 275 -15.22 -11.01 0.76
C TYR A 275 -16.40 -10.66 -0.14
N LEU A 276 -17.06 -11.68 -0.66
CA LEU A 276 -18.30 -11.59 -1.43
C LEU A 276 -19.49 -11.68 -0.48
N THR A 277 -20.52 -10.86 -0.70
CA THR A 277 -21.87 -11.07 -0.13
C THR A 277 -22.63 -12.05 -1.00
N ASP A 278 -23.77 -12.54 -0.51
CA ASP A 278 -24.66 -13.44 -1.26
C ASP A 278 -25.15 -12.81 -2.57
N SER A 279 -25.28 -11.49 -2.61
CA SER A 279 -25.64 -10.73 -3.82
C SER A 279 -24.48 -10.48 -4.79
N GLY A 280 -23.28 -11.02 -4.50
CA GLY A 280 -22.08 -10.82 -5.32
C GLY A 280 -21.38 -9.48 -5.14
N LYS A 281 -21.82 -8.64 -4.20
CA LYS A 281 -21.13 -7.40 -3.87
C LYS A 281 -19.82 -7.72 -3.14
N VAL A 282 -18.72 -7.15 -3.61
CA VAL A 282 -17.42 -7.27 -2.93
C VAL A 282 -17.32 -6.23 -1.83
N VAL A 283 -17.09 -6.69 -0.59
CA VAL A 283 -16.94 -5.86 0.59
C VAL A 283 -15.51 -5.99 1.13
N ARG A 284 -14.90 -4.87 1.49
CA ARG A 284 -13.55 -4.79 2.06
C ARG A 284 -13.63 -4.18 3.46
N LYS A 285 -13.20 -4.90 4.48
CA LYS A 285 -13.19 -4.43 5.87
C LYS A 285 -11.78 -4.44 6.45
N VAL A 286 -11.46 -3.47 7.29
CA VAL A 286 -10.23 -3.46 8.08
C VAL A 286 -10.18 -4.68 8.98
N ARG A 287 -9.02 -5.36 9.06
CA ARG A 287 -8.83 -6.56 9.88
C ARG A 287 -9.03 -6.29 11.37
N ARG A 288 -9.54 -7.29 12.08
CA ARG A 288 -9.87 -7.20 13.53
C ARG A 288 -8.66 -6.78 14.38
N GLU A 289 -7.48 -7.31 14.06
CA GLU A 289 -6.25 -6.97 14.79
C GLU A 289 -5.91 -5.47 14.66
N SER A 290 -6.09 -4.88 13.47
CA SER A 290 -5.86 -3.46 13.24
C SER A 290 -6.84 -2.58 14.03
N LYS A 291 -8.12 -2.98 14.08
CA LYS A 291 -9.15 -2.29 14.88
C LYS A 291 -8.79 -2.30 16.37
N ASN A 292 -8.42 -3.46 16.90
CA ASN A 292 -8.07 -3.61 18.31
C ASN A 292 -6.77 -2.85 18.67
N ARG A 293 -5.81 -2.84 17.74
CA ARG A 293 -4.55 -2.13 17.93
C ARG A 293 -4.73 -0.62 17.98
N ILE A 294 -5.54 -0.03 17.07
CA ILE A 294 -5.75 1.42 17.09
C ILE A 294 -6.46 1.87 18.36
N ARG A 295 -7.49 1.14 18.84
CA ARG A 295 -8.17 1.48 20.10
C ARG A 295 -7.19 1.51 21.27
N ARG A 296 -6.38 0.45 21.45
CA ARG A 296 -5.36 0.40 22.51
C ARG A 296 -4.31 1.51 22.36
N LYS A 297 -3.92 1.81 21.10
CA LYS A 297 -2.92 2.84 20.82
C LYS A 297 -3.42 4.24 21.18
N ILE A 298 -4.66 4.57 20.86
CA ILE A 298 -5.28 5.86 21.20
C ILE A 298 -5.33 6.04 22.73
N THR A 299 -5.80 5.01 23.47
CA THR A 299 -5.82 5.08 24.95
C THR A 299 -4.42 5.24 25.53
N LYS A 300 -3.43 4.47 25.02
CA LYS A 300 -2.04 4.62 25.46
C LYS A 300 -1.48 6.03 25.17
N PHE A 301 -1.81 6.59 24.02
CA PHE A 301 -1.39 7.94 23.66
C PHE A 301 -1.93 9.01 24.62
N ARG A 302 -3.17 8.88 25.12
CA ARG A 302 -3.68 9.82 26.12
C ARG A 302 -2.76 9.87 27.33
N HIS A 303 -2.41 8.73 27.92
CA HIS A 303 -1.48 8.66 29.05
C HIS A 303 -0.10 9.26 28.74
N LEU A 304 0.44 8.99 27.53
CA LEU A 304 1.76 9.52 27.14
C LEU A 304 1.75 11.04 26.92
N VAL A 305 0.63 11.61 26.49
CA VAL A 305 0.45 13.06 26.36
C VAL A 305 0.30 13.69 27.74
N ASP A 306 -0.47 13.08 28.64
CA ASP A 306 -0.64 13.55 30.04
C ASP A 306 0.70 13.58 30.79
N GLU A 307 1.58 12.58 30.52
CA GLU A 307 2.95 12.50 31.06
C GLU A 307 3.96 13.43 30.35
N GLY A 308 3.55 14.18 29.32
CA GLY A 308 4.45 15.03 28.52
C GLY A 308 5.50 14.26 27.68
N ARG A 309 5.34 12.96 27.49
CA ARG A 309 6.28 12.07 26.76
C ARG A 309 6.08 12.04 25.25
N VAL A 310 4.90 12.41 24.79
CA VAL A 310 4.55 12.48 23.37
C VAL A 310 3.73 13.75 23.14
N ASP A 311 4.08 14.52 22.10
CA ASP A 311 3.29 15.67 21.69
C ASP A 311 2.01 15.25 20.93
N PHE A 312 1.01 16.11 20.97
CA PHE A 312 -0.27 15.84 20.32
C PHE A 312 -0.17 15.74 18.79
N ASP A 313 0.77 16.43 18.15
CA ASP A 313 0.95 16.39 16.69
C ASP A 313 1.42 14.99 16.25
N THR A 314 2.27 14.33 17.02
CA THR A 314 2.66 12.92 16.80
C THR A 314 1.47 11.97 16.93
N VAL A 315 0.61 12.19 17.92
CA VAL A 315 -0.63 11.40 18.10
C VAL A 315 -1.56 11.60 16.90
N LEU A 316 -1.77 12.85 16.51
CA LEU A 316 -2.61 13.24 15.38
C LEU A 316 -2.12 12.64 14.06
N GLN A 317 -0.80 12.68 13.81
CA GLN A 317 -0.20 12.07 12.64
C GLN A 317 -0.46 10.55 12.59
N SER A 318 -0.30 9.87 13.74
CA SER A 318 -0.57 8.43 13.84
C SER A 318 -2.05 8.09 13.60
N TYR A 319 -2.95 8.90 14.13
CA TYR A 319 -4.40 8.76 13.94
C TYR A 319 -4.80 8.99 12.48
N ASN A 320 -4.31 10.08 11.85
CA ASN A 320 -4.57 10.39 10.45
C ASN A 320 -4.04 9.31 9.51
N SER A 321 -2.86 8.76 9.79
CA SER A 321 -2.29 7.65 9.01
C SER A 321 -3.19 6.40 9.06
N TRP A 322 -3.72 6.06 10.24
CA TRP A 322 -4.60 4.91 10.38
C TRP A 322 -5.98 5.14 9.72
N THR A 323 -6.59 6.32 9.91
CA THR A 323 -7.88 6.64 9.30
C THR A 323 -7.79 6.72 7.78
N GLY A 324 -6.72 7.32 7.23
CA GLY A 324 -6.45 7.32 5.80
C GLY A 324 -6.31 5.92 5.23
N HIS A 325 -5.64 4.99 5.95
CA HIS A 325 -5.62 3.60 5.54
C HIS A 325 -7.01 2.95 5.63
N ALA A 326 -7.76 3.16 6.71
CA ALA A 326 -9.08 2.56 6.92
C ALA A 326 -10.13 3.02 5.90
N ASP A 327 -10.00 4.23 5.37
CA ASP A 327 -10.92 4.83 4.39
C ASP A 327 -10.90 4.12 3.03
N HIS A 328 -9.85 3.37 2.72
CA HIS A 328 -9.81 2.50 1.54
C HIS A 328 -10.70 1.25 1.66
N GLY A 329 -11.39 1.04 2.78
CA GLY A 329 -12.35 -0.03 3.01
C GLY A 329 -13.79 0.45 3.17
N ASN A 330 -14.72 -0.48 3.35
CA ASN A 330 -16.08 -0.20 3.76
C ASN A 330 -16.10 0.06 5.29
N SER A 331 -15.49 1.17 5.72
CA SER A 331 -15.09 1.41 7.12
C SER A 331 -15.76 2.64 7.74
N TYR A 332 -16.78 3.23 7.12
CA TYR A 332 -17.44 4.45 7.59
C TYR A 332 -17.84 4.37 9.07
N HIS A 333 -18.61 3.35 9.46
CA HIS A 333 -19.04 3.17 10.87
C HIS A 333 -17.86 2.95 11.81
N LEU A 334 -16.85 2.18 11.38
CA LEU A 334 -15.64 1.94 12.17
C LEU A 334 -14.86 3.25 12.39
N ILE A 335 -14.70 4.05 11.35
CA ILE A 335 -14.02 5.35 11.44
C ILE A 335 -14.80 6.26 12.40
N SER A 336 -16.15 6.29 12.31
CA SER A 336 -16.98 7.07 13.24
C SER A 336 -16.81 6.62 14.69
N GLU A 337 -16.77 5.31 14.98
CA GLU A 337 -16.51 4.80 16.33
C GLU A 337 -15.12 5.18 16.87
N ILE A 338 -14.11 5.17 16.00
CA ILE A 338 -12.76 5.56 16.38
C ILE A 338 -12.64 7.08 16.53
N ASP A 339 -13.39 7.87 15.72
CA ASP A 339 -13.52 9.31 15.88
C ASP A 339 -14.11 9.65 17.25
N ASP A 340 -15.19 8.95 17.64
CA ASP A 340 -15.83 9.16 18.94
C ASP A 340 -14.85 8.91 20.09
N LEU A 341 -14.08 7.83 20.02
CA LEU A 341 -13.04 7.54 21.01
C LEU A 341 -11.95 8.61 21.03
N PHE A 342 -11.43 8.97 19.85
CA PHE A 342 -10.33 9.93 19.71
C PHE A 342 -10.72 11.32 20.17
N PHE A 343 -11.86 11.84 19.71
CA PHE A 343 -12.32 13.20 20.02
C PHE A 343 -12.79 13.34 21.47
N ASN A 344 -13.29 12.26 22.10
CA ASN A 344 -13.58 12.27 23.52
C ASN A 344 -12.31 12.41 24.37
N LEU A 345 -11.21 11.71 23.98
CA LEU A 345 -9.97 11.71 24.74
C LEU A 345 -9.10 12.96 24.49
N PHE A 346 -9.19 13.58 23.31
CA PHE A 346 -8.32 14.69 22.90
C PHE A 346 -9.12 15.94 22.53
N ARG A 347 -10.25 16.16 23.19
CA ARG A 347 -11.16 17.28 22.89
C ARG A 347 -10.48 18.63 23.06
N GLU A 348 -9.78 18.82 24.16
CA GLU A 348 -9.11 20.08 24.50
C GLU A 348 -8.02 20.44 23.49
N GLU A 349 -7.20 19.45 23.10
CA GLU A 349 -6.13 19.64 22.12
C GLU A 349 -6.66 19.93 20.71
N MET A 350 -7.88 19.44 20.40
CA MET A 350 -8.55 19.70 19.12
C MET A 350 -9.23 21.07 19.04
N GLU A 351 -9.53 21.69 20.17
CA GLU A 351 -10.21 22.98 20.19
C GLU A 351 -9.25 24.12 19.81
N GLY A 352 -9.68 25.00 18.90
CA GLY A 352 -8.93 26.20 18.51
C GLY A 352 -7.82 25.98 17.49
N LYS A 353 -7.60 24.76 16.98
CA LYS A 353 -6.54 24.49 16.00
C LYS A 353 -7.10 24.11 14.61
N PRO A 354 -6.58 24.68 13.50
CA PRO A 354 -6.99 24.35 12.15
C PRO A 354 -6.22 23.10 11.66
N TYR A 355 -6.81 21.92 11.76
CA TYR A 355 -6.19 20.65 11.35
C TYR A 355 -6.73 20.07 10.03
N GLY A 356 -7.17 20.89 9.08
CA GLY A 356 -7.65 20.41 7.77
C GLY A 356 -8.88 19.51 7.87
N GLU A 357 -8.87 18.37 7.17
CA GLU A 357 -10.02 17.44 7.10
C GLU A 357 -10.47 16.90 8.46
N ILE A 358 -9.54 16.70 9.39
CA ILE A 358 -9.90 16.23 10.74
C ILE A 358 -10.73 17.26 11.50
N SER A 359 -10.52 18.56 11.27
CA SER A 359 -11.34 19.62 11.86
C SER A 359 -12.79 19.54 11.38
N ILE A 360 -13.02 19.15 10.12
CA ILE A 360 -14.36 18.92 9.57
C ILE A 360 -15.02 17.73 10.28
N ARG A 361 -14.28 16.65 10.49
CA ARG A 361 -14.76 15.45 11.20
C ARG A 361 -15.07 15.79 12.67
N PHE A 362 -14.19 16.53 13.34
CA PHE A 362 -14.38 17.00 14.70
C PHE A 362 -15.61 17.93 14.84
N ALA A 363 -15.80 18.86 13.90
CA ALA A 363 -16.97 19.73 13.88
C ALA A 363 -18.28 18.95 13.65
N ARG A 364 -18.25 17.88 12.83
CA ARG A 364 -19.41 16.97 12.66
C ARG A 364 -19.69 16.18 13.93
N TRP A 365 -18.65 15.70 14.60
CA TRP A 365 -18.75 15.02 15.88
C TRP A 365 -19.36 15.93 16.96
N LYS A 366 -18.88 17.15 17.15
CA LYS A 366 -19.47 18.15 18.08
C LYS A 366 -20.96 18.35 17.83
N ARG A 367 -21.38 18.48 16.56
CA ARG A 367 -22.81 18.66 16.21
C ARG A 367 -23.66 17.46 16.61
N ARG A 368 -23.15 16.23 16.50
CA ARG A 368 -23.84 15.01 16.95
C ARG A 368 -24.05 15.04 18.48
N GLN A 369 -23.02 15.37 19.25
CA GLN A 369 -23.10 15.45 20.71
C GLN A 369 -24.17 16.47 21.17
N VAL A 370 -24.23 17.63 20.53
CA VAL A 370 -25.26 18.67 20.85
C VAL A 370 -26.65 18.21 20.44
N GLY A 371 -26.81 17.45 19.35
CA GLY A 371 -28.09 16.89 18.90
C GLY A 371 -28.67 15.85 19.86
N GLU A 372 -27.82 14.95 20.38
CA GLU A 372 -28.22 13.94 21.37
C GLU A 372 -28.67 14.56 22.69
N HIS A 373 -28.03 15.66 23.15
CA HIS A 373 -28.48 16.37 24.33
C HIS A 373 -29.85 17.09 24.14
N LYS A 374 -30.21 17.48 22.91
CA LYS A 374 -31.55 18.05 22.64
C LYS A 374 -32.63 16.97 22.67
N VAL A 375 -32.39 15.77 22.21
CA VAL A 375 -33.38 14.68 22.25
C VAL A 375 -33.61 14.16 23.66
N GLN A 376 -32.62 14.18 24.55
CA GLN A 376 -32.80 13.78 25.95
C GLN A 376 -33.51 14.84 26.80
N ARG A 377 -33.53 16.14 26.40
CA ARG A 377 -34.23 17.21 27.12
C ARG A 377 -35.70 17.38 26.73
N THR A 378 -36.19 16.72 25.70
CA THR A 378 -37.59 16.80 25.24
C THR A 378 -38.44 15.60 25.67
N GLY A 379 -37.96 14.77 26.59
CA GLY A 379 -38.63 13.56 27.10
C GLY A 379 -39.36 13.74 28.43
N ASP A 380 -39.99 14.90 28.70
CA ASP A 380 -40.96 14.99 29.77
C ASP A 380 -42.38 14.67 29.25
N PRO A 381 -43.13 13.79 29.91
CA PRO A 381 -44.45 13.35 29.43
C PRO A 381 -45.50 14.45 29.64
N VAL A 382 -45.97 15.02 28.56
CA VAL A 382 -47.18 15.86 28.59
C VAL A 382 -48.40 14.96 28.76
N ASP A 383 -49.05 15.09 29.91
CA ASP A 383 -50.32 14.53 30.31
C ASP A 383 -51.43 14.86 29.28
N ARG A 384 -51.96 13.82 28.63
CA ARG A 384 -53.15 13.95 27.74
C ARG A 384 -54.34 13.40 28.45
N ARG A 385 -55.12 14.28 29.07
CA ARG A 385 -56.53 13.98 29.37
C ARG A 385 -57.46 14.85 28.50
N HIS A 386 -58.40 14.14 27.82
CA HIS A 386 -59.74 14.54 27.33
C HIS A 386 -59.85 15.75 26.35
N THR A 387 -60.50 15.58 25.24
CA THR A 387 -61.90 15.34 24.83
C THR A 387 -61.97 15.32 23.32
N GLY A 388 -62.59 14.44 22.66
CA GLY A 388 -63.90 14.12 22.22
C GLY A 388 -64.50 15.08 21.18
N HIS A 389 -64.65 14.70 19.92
CA HIS A 389 -65.87 14.66 19.11
C HIS A 389 -65.58 14.50 17.59
N VAL A 390 -66.28 13.57 16.97
CA VAL A 390 -66.46 13.29 15.53
C VAL A 390 -67.71 14.05 15.11
N PRO A 391 -68.07 14.41 13.82
CA PRO A 391 -67.95 13.60 12.58
C PRO A 391 -67.63 14.36 11.25
N GLY A 392 -67.40 13.56 10.17
CA GLY A 392 -67.32 14.02 8.79
C GLY A 392 -68.65 14.35 8.13
N PRO A 393 -68.94 14.31 6.82
CA PRO A 393 -68.18 13.79 5.68
C PRO A 393 -68.20 14.67 4.41
N ASN A 394 -67.76 14.12 3.27
CA ASN A 394 -68.07 14.40 1.87
C ASN A 394 -66.96 15.04 0.99
N GLY A 395 -66.58 14.21 -0.02
CA GLY A 395 -65.86 14.56 -1.21
C GLY A 395 -66.79 15.20 -2.29
N PRO A 396 -66.58 15.08 -3.63
CA PRO A 396 -65.41 14.74 -4.45
C PRO A 396 -65.15 15.78 -5.60
N GLY A 397 -64.19 15.58 -6.47
CA GLY A 397 -64.08 16.27 -7.80
C GLY A 397 -62.60 16.42 -8.19
N ASP A 398 -62.11 15.63 -9.05
CA ASP A 398 -62.14 15.57 -10.53
C ASP A 398 -61.32 16.70 -11.22
N GLY A 399 -60.47 16.29 -12.20
CA GLY A 399 -59.98 17.16 -13.27
C GLY A 399 -58.45 17.19 -13.47
N THR A 400 -57.90 16.21 -14.17
CA THR A 400 -57.38 16.17 -15.56
C THR A 400 -56.36 17.21 -16.04
N HIS A 401 -55.40 16.67 -16.80
CA HIS A 401 -54.54 17.27 -17.87
C HIS A 401 -53.33 18.12 -17.38
N ASP A 402 -52.12 18.06 -17.94
CA ASP A 402 -51.62 17.64 -19.25
C ASP A 402 -50.08 17.56 -19.20
N HIS A 403 -49.50 16.68 -19.95
CA HIS A 403 -48.14 16.72 -20.47
C HIS A 403 -48.04 17.79 -21.59
N PRO A 404 -46.87 18.36 -21.95
CA PRO A 404 -46.02 17.73 -22.96
C PRO A 404 -44.49 17.94 -22.80
N GLU A 405 -43.76 16.92 -23.17
CA GLU A 405 -42.81 16.79 -24.31
C GLU A 405 -41.66 17.78 -24.51
N MET A 406 -40.50 17.13 -24.59
CA MET A 406 -39.39 17.28 -25.54
C MET A 406 -38.67 18.63 -25.74
N LEU A 407 -37.35 18.56 -25.66
CA LEU A 407 -36.49 18.84 -26.81
C LEU A 407 -35.01 18.44 -26.54
N ARG A 408 -34.53 17.65 -27.48
CA ARG A 408 -33.11 17.31 -27.75
C ARG A 408 -32.32 18.53 -28.25
N ARG A 409 -31.00 18.49 -28.09
CA ARG A 409 -29.89 18.84 -29.01
C ARG A 409 -28.59 18.58 -28.24
N GLU A 410 -27.73 17.64 -28.58
CA GLU A 410 -26.76 17.53 -29.71
C GLU A 410 -25.76 18.71 -29.78
N GLY A 411 -24.50 18.34 -29.84
CA GLY A 411 -23.37 19.13 -30.34
C GLY A 411 -22.18 19.09 -29.37
N ALA A 412 -21.22 18.20 -29.54
CA ALA A 412 -20.11 18.10 -30.48
C ALA A 412 -18.89 18.93 -30.08
N GLU A 413 -17.80 18.18 -29.85
CA GLU A 413 -16.41 18.39 -30.29
C GLU A 413 -15.62 19.66 -29.92
N GLN A 414 -14.49 19.44 -29.45
CA GLN A 414 -13.09 19.70 -29.88
C GLN A 414 -12.20 20.03 -28.70
N GLN A 415 -11.20 19.19 -28.42
CA GLN A 415 -9.78 19.20 -28.87
C GLN A 415 -8.90 20.28 -28.26
N GLN A 416 -7.75 19.78 -27.76
CA GLN A 416 -6.40 20.39 -27.68
C GLN A 416 -6.15 21.39 -26.52
N GLN A 417 -5.41 21.02 -25.54
CA GLN A 417 -3.93 21.14 -25.46
C GLN A 417 -3.40 20.33 -24.30
#